data_e1d8952f17e14582ef0cfb90ef0af968
#
_entry.id   e1d8952f17e14582ef0cfb90ef0af968
#
_cell.length_a   1.000
_cell.length_b   1.000
_cell.length_c   1.000
_cell.angle_alpha   90.00
_cell.angle_beta   90.00
_cell.angle_gamma   90.00
#
_symmetry.space_group_name_H-M   'P 1'
#
loop_
_entity.id
_entity.type
_entity.pdbx_description
1 polymer ?
#
loop_
_entity_poly.entity_id
_entity_poly.type
_entity_poly.pdbx_seq_one_letter_code
_entity_poly.pdbx_strand_id
1 'polypeptide(L)'
;MRTTQAVILARGLGSRMRREAEAASAALTADQRRAAERGAKGMMPLGARPFLDYVLSALADAGIRDVTLVVGPEADEIRDHFGRTHVPERVRVQFAIQEEPRGTADAVVSARPAVDDAPFLVLNSDNYYPVAAYRDLAELGGSGLVAFEAETLVRESRLEPERVLRYALLDIGDDGVLRAVREKPDADDPLAQRAERWVSMNLWSFSPVIFEACARVRPSTRGELEIQDAVTIAMRDLGEPFRVVRMRAGVLDLSSRADIAFVASQMEAIEPRP
;
A
#
# COMPACT_ATOMS: atom_id res chain seq x y z
N MET A 1 19.64 3.50 -10.83
CA MET A 1 18.72 4.12 -11.81
C MET A 1 17.42 4.39 -11.08
N ARG A 2 16.80 5.55 -11.20
CA ARG A 2 15.56 5.89 -10.50
C ARG A 2 14.40 5.01 -10.99
N THR A 3 13.56 4.55 -10.05
CA THR A 3 12.36 3.78 -10.37
C THR A 3 11.28 4.67 -10.97
N THR A 4 10.65 4.24 -12.06
CA THR A 4 9.56 4.96 -12.74
C THR A 4 8.26 4.16 -12.85
N GLN A 5 8.24 2.94 -12.35
CA GLN A 5 7.08 2.05 -12.39
C GLN A 5 6.59 1.69 -10.99
N ALA A 6 5.28 1.49 -10.85
CA ALA A 6 4.63 1.11 -9.61
C ALA A 6 3.56 0.03 -9.84
N VAL A 7 3.36 -0.81 -8.83
CA VAL A 7 2.30 -1.80 -8.74
C VAL A 7 1.40 -1.44 -7.56
N ILE A 8 0.12 -1.29 -7.79
CA ILE A 8 -0.89 -1.02 -6.75
C ILE A 8 -1.72 -2.27 -6.55
N LEU A 9 -1.74 -2.79 -5.31
CA LEU A 9 -2.50 -3.98 -4.95
C LEU A 9 -3.96 -3.57 -4.68
N ALA A 10 -4.84 -3.74 -5.67
CA ALA A 10 -6.22 -3.24 -5.67
C ALA A 10 -7.28 -4.37 -5.65
N ARG A 11 -6.89 -5.61 -5.34
CA ARG A 11 -7.83 -6.74 -5.17
C ARG A 11 -8.30 -6.95 -3.73
N GLY A 12 -7.98 -6.07 -2.81
CA GLY A 12 -8.40 -6.21 -1.41
C GLY A 12 -9.93 -6.35 -1.27
N LEU A 13 -10.40 -7.39 -0.57
CA LEU A 13 -11.83 -7.69 -0.42
C LEU A 13 -12.62 -6.66 0.40
N GLY A 14 -11.95 -5.71 1.07
CA GLY A 14 -12.60 -4.70 1.92
C GLY A 14 -13.46 -5.30 3.03
N SER A 15 -13.16 -6.51 3.49
CA SER A 15 -14.01 -7.30 4.40
C SER A 15 -14.31 -6.60 5.72
N ARG A 16 -13.38 -5.79 6.25
CA ARG A 16 -13.61 -4.97 7.44
C ARG A 16 -14.63 -3.88 7.16
N MET A 17 -14.42 -3.11 6.10
CA MET A 17 -15.32 -2.04 5.67
C MET A 17 -16.75 -2.53 5.37
N ARG A 18 -16.88 -3.74 4.80
CA ARG A 18 -18.18 -4.37 4.54
C ARG A 18 -18.91 -4.83 5.80
N ARG A 19 -18.18 -5.26 6.85
CA ARG A 19 -18.76 -5.81 8.09
C ARG A 19 -19.12 -4.78 9.14
N GLU A 20 -18.64 -3.54 9.03
CA GLU A 20 -18.94 -2.51 10.02
C GLU A 20 -20.42 -2.12 10.02
N ALA A 21 -20.95 -1.88 11.24
CA ALA A 21 -22.37 -1.58 11.45
C ALA A 21 -22.79 -0.24 10.80
N GLU A 22 -24.08 -0.10 10.52
CA GLU A 22 -24.68 1.13 9.96
C GLU A 22 -24.41 2.39 10.76
N ALA A 23 -24.22 2.28 12.08
CA ALA A 23 -23.89 3.41 12.94
C ALA A 23 -22.59 4.13 12.50
N ALA A 24 -21.61 3.40 11.98
CA ALA A 24 -20.39 3.98 11.41
C ALA A 24 -20.61 4.68 10.05
N SER A 25 -21.81 4.55 9.48
CA SER A 25 -22.16 5.10 8.17
C SER A 25 -23.01 6.37 8.23
N ALA A 26 -23.36 6.87 9.41
CA ALA A 26 -24.30 7.99 9.58
C ALA A 26 -23.81 9.29 8.89
N ALA A 27 -22.50 9.51 8.82
CA ALA A 27 -21.89 10.69 8.19
C ALA A 27 -21.53 10.48 6.71
N LEU A 28 -21.75 9.27 6.14
CA LEU A 28 -21.36 8.96 4.77
C LEU A 28 -22.42 9.39 3.76
N THR A 29 -21.98 9.85 2.59
CA THR A 29 -22.88 10.06 1.43
C THR A 29 -23.45 8.71 0.94
N ALA A 30 -24.49 8.77 0.10
CA ALA A 30 -25.07 7.57 -0.49
C ALA A 30 -24.05 6.77 -1.34
N ASP A 31 -23.19 7.48 -2.07
CA ASP A 31 -22.16 6.85 -2.91
C ASP A 31 -21.06 6.21 -2.07
N GLN A 32 -20.62 6.87 -0.99
CA GLN A 32 -19.65 6.31 -0.05
C GLN A 32 -20.20 5.05 0.65
N ARG A 33 -21.47 5.04 1.05
CA ARG A 33 -22.11 3.84 1.61
C ARG A 33 -22.08 2.68 0.62
N ARG A 34 -22.49 2.92 -0.64
CA ARG A 34 -22.45 1.89 -1.69
C ARG A 34 -21.04 1.34 -1.94
N ALA A 35 -20.04 2.21 -1.99
CA ALA A 35 -18.63 1.81 -2.14
C ALA A 35 -18.16 0.98 -0.93
N ALA A 36 -18.51 1.39 0.30
CA ALA A 36 -18.17 0.67 1.51
C ALA A 36 -18.81 -0.72 1.59
N GLU A 37 -20.08 -0.85 1.20
CA GLU A 37 -20.80 -2.13 1.13
C GLU A 37 -20.16 -3.12 0.14
N ARG A 38 -19.59 -2.63 -0.95
CA ARG A 38 -18.84 -3.44 -1.93
C ARG A 38 -17.41 -3.70 -1.49
N GLY A 39 -16.91 -2.96 -0.49
CA GLY A 39 -15.50 -3.02 -0.08
C GLY A 39 -14.53 -2.37 -1.08
N ALA A 40 -15.06 -1.53 -1.98
CA ALA A 40 -14.32 -0.89 -3.06
C ALA A 40 -13.50 0.32 -2.56
N LYS A 41 -12.49 0.06 -1.73
CA LYS A 41 -11.70 1.10 -1.05
C LYS A 41 -11.02 2.07 -2.03
N GLY A 42 -10.37 1.55 -3.06
CA GLY A 42 -9.72 2.36 -4.09
C GLY A 42 -10.71 3.22 -4.89
N MET A 43 -11.97 2.77 -5.02
CA MET A 43 -13.04 3.50 -5.70
C MET A 43 -13.93 4.28 -4.73
N MET A 44 -13.52 4.45 -3.46
CA MET A 44 -14.24 5.29 -2.50
C MET A 44 -14.30 6.73 -2.99
N PRO A 45 -15.51 7.30 -3.18
CA PRO A 45 -15.64 8.67 -3.64
C PRO A 45 -15.20 9.66 -2.55
N LEU A 46 -14.23 10.50 -2.88
CA LEU A 46 -13.74 11.57 -2.04
C LEU A 46 -13.93 12.90 -2.80
N GLY A 47 -15.07 13.55 -2.57
CA GLY A 47 -15.48 14.67 -3.43
C GLY A 47 -15.88 14.19 -4.84
N ALA A 48 -15.29 14.79 -5.87
CA ALA A 48 -15.61 14.51 -7.27
C ALA A 48 -14.85 13.30 -7.86
N ARG A 49 -13.87 12.76 -7.14
CA ARG A 49 -12.96 11.72 -7.65
C ARG A 49 -12.84 10.56 -6.66
N PRO A 50 -12.58 9.33 -7.15
CA PRO A 50 -12.28 8.19 -6.28
C PRO A 50 -10.87 8.31 -5.67
N PHE A 51 -10.65 7.60 -4.55
CA PHE A 51 -9.39 7.62 -3.80
C PHE A 51 -8.16 7.29 -4.65
N LEU A 52 -8.26 6.33 -5.57
CA LEU A 52 -7.14 5.96 -6.46
C LEU A 52 -6.71 7.10 -7.40
N ASP A 53 -7.58 8.03 -7.79
CA ASP A 53 -7.18 9.19 -8.59
C ASP A 53 -6.15 10.05 -7.84
N TYR A 54 -6.34 10.22 -6.53
CA TYR A 54 -5.39 10.94 -5.67
C TYR A 54 -4.07 10.20 -5.54
N VAL A 55 -4.11 8.87 -5.37
CA VAL A 55 -2.91 8.03 -5.30
C VAL A 55 -2.12 8.11 -6.60
N LEU A 56 -2.79 7.98 -7.75
CA LEU A 56 -2.14 8.08 -9.08
C LEU A 56 -1.56 9.47 -9.31
N SER A 57 -2.27 10.53 -8.89
CA SER A 57 -1.77 11.91 -8.97
C SER A 57 -0.48 12.10 -8.16
N ALA A 58 -0.44 11.58 -6.92
CA ALA A 58 0.75 11.64 -6.06
C ALA A 58 1.93 10.85 -6.63
N LEU A 59 1.66 9.69 -7.24
CA LEU A 59 2.68 8.91 -7.96
C LEU A 59 3.23 9.69 -9.16
N ALA A 60 2.36 10.34 -9.96
CA ALA A 60 2.77 11.21 -11.06
C ALA A 60 3.66 12.38 -10.60
N ASP A 61 3.30 13.02 -9.48
CA ASP A 61 4.07 14.09 -8.85
C ASP A 61 5.45 13.62 -8.36
N ALA A 62 5.53 12.37 -7.94
CA ALA A 62 6.79 11.73 -7.58
C ALA A 62 7.62 11.26 -8.80
N GLY A 63 7.11 11.38 -10.02
CA GLY A 63 7.82 11.01 -11.26
C GLY A 63 7.63 9.57 -11.70
N ILE A 64 6.70 8.82 -11.09
CA ILE A 64 6.25 7.52 -11.60
C ILE A 64 5.47 7.74 -12.90
N ARG A 65 5.65 6.85 -13.88
CA ARG A 65 5.04 6.97 -15.22
C ARG A 65 4.20 5.76 -15.60
N ASP A 66 4.59 4.57 -15.14
CA ASP A 66 3.93 3.32 -15.47
C ASP A 66 3.34 2.71 -14.19
N VAL A 67 2.03 2.53 -14.17
CA VAL A 67 1.32 1.99 -13.00
C VAL A 67 0.53 0.76 -13.39
N THR A 68 0.82 -0.36 -12.73
CA THR A 68 0.06 -1.60 -12.86
C THR A 68 -0.91 -1.72 -11.70
N LEU A 69 -2.21 -1.73 -11.98
CA LEU A 69 -3.25 -2.05 -10.99
C LEU A 69 -3.48 -3.57 -10.96
N VAL A 70 -3.16 -4.20 -9.84
CA VAL A 70 -3.48 -5.62 -9.62
C VAL A 70 -4.91 -5.72 -9.10
N VAL A 71 -5.78 -6.27 -9.91
CA VAL A 71 -7.23 -6.33 -9.64
C VAL A 71 -7.77 -7.76 -9.75
N GLY A 72 -8.98 -8.00 -9.24
CA GLY A 72 -9.69 -9.26 -9.49
C GLY A 72 -10.34 -9.29 -10.88
N PRO A 73 -10.74 -10.48 -11.36
CA PRO A 73 -11.49 -10.61 -12.60
C PRO A 73 -12.81 -9.82 -12.58
N GLU A 74 -13.39 -9.61 -11.38
CA GLU A 74 -14.65 -8.90 -11.15
C GLU A 74 -14.52 -7.35 -11.08
N ALA A 75 -13.35 -6.78 -11.28
CA ALA A 75 -13.05 -5.36 -11.05
C ALA A 75 -13.38 -4.47 -12.27
N ASP A 76 -14.57 -4.62 -12.85
CA ASP A 76 -15.02 -3.83 -14.03
C ASP A 76 -15.03 -2.33 -13.74
N GLU A 77 -15.46 -1.91 -12.54
CA GLU A 77 -15.55 -0.50 -12.15
C GLU A 77 -14.17 0.20 -12.22
N ILE A 78 -13.10 -0.45 -11.72
CA ILE A 78 -11.74 0.09 -11.80
C ILE A 78 -11.24 0.13 -13.25
N ARG A 79 -11.47 -0.95 -14.01
CA ARG A 79 -11.05 -1.03 -15.41
C ARG A 79 -11.77 -0.02 -16.30
N ASP A 80 -13.06 0.18 -16.10
CA ASP A 80 -13.83 1.18 -16.85
C ASP A 80 -13.43 2.60 -16.46
N HIS A 81 -13.19 2.87 -15.17
CA HIS A 81 -12.77 4.18 -14.71
C HIS A 81 -11.44 4.59 -15.35
N PHE A 82 -10.38 3.82 -15.18
CA PHE A 82 -9.04 4.16 -15.64
C PHE A 82 -8.75 3.79 -17.09
N GLY A 83 -9.53 2.90 -17.68
CA GLY A 83 -9.33 2.48 -19.08
C GLY A 83 -10.20 3.20 -20.10
N ARG A 84 -11.31 3.86 -19.66
CA ARG A 84 -12.30 4.43 -20.59
C ARG A 84 -12.83 5.80 -20.18
N THR A 85 -13.28 5.97 -18.92
CA THR A 85 -14.03 7.16 -18.51
C THR A 85 -13.16 8.28 -17.96
N HIS A 86 -12.07 7.95 -17.25
CA HIS A 86 -11.14 8.88 -16.63
C HIS A 86 -9.70 8.37 -16.85
N VAL A 87 -9.32 8.24 -18.12
CA VAL A 87 -7.97 7.78 -18.47
C VAL A 87 -6.95 8.79 -17.97
N PRO A 88 -5.98 8.37 -17.15
CA PRO A 88 -4.94 9.25 -16.64
C PRO A 88 -4.06 9.83 -17.78
N GLU A 89 -3.68 11.10 -17.65
CA GLU A 89 -2.85 11.80 -18.64
C GLU A 89 -1.35 11.77 -18.28
N ARG A 90 -1.03 11.68 -16.99
CA ARG A 90 0.34 11.81 -16.48
C ARG A 90 1.00 10.47 -16.15
N VAL A 91 0.19 9.42 -15.99
CA VAL A 91 0.65 8.03 -15.78
C VAL A 91 -0.04 7.11 -16.77
N ARG A 92 0.67 6.11 -17.24
CA ARG A 92 0.12 5.02 -18.05
C ARG A 92 -0.37 3.92 -17.12
N VAL A 93 -1.67 3.67 -17.11
CA VAL A 93 -2.28 2.61 -16.30
C VAL A 93 -2.45 1.34 -17.14
N GLN A 94 -2.05 0.23 -16.59
CA GLN A 94 -2.33 -1.12 -17.08
C GLN A 94 -2.85 -2.02 -15.96
N PHE A 95 -3.42 -3.17 -16.32
CA PHE A 95 -4.05 -4.07 -15.36
C PHE A 95 -3.38 -5.43 -15.37
N ALA A 96 -3.18 -5.98 -14.17
CA ALA A 96 -2.81 -7.36 -13.95
C ALA A 96 -3.95 -8.05 -13.17
N ILE A 97 -4.30 -9.26 -13.57
CA ILE A 97 -5.39 -10.00 -12.92
C ILE A 97 -4.82 -10.97 -11.92
N GLN A 98 -5.22 -10.80 -10.66
CA GLN A 98 -5.03 -11.81 -9.63
C GLN A 98 -6.29 -12.68 -9.59
N GLU A 99 -6.24 -13.90 -10.08
CA GLU A 99 -7.41 -14.77 -10.23
C GLU A 99 -8.07 -15.11 -8.88
N GLU A 100 -7.28 -15.40 -7.87
CA GLU A 100 -7.73 -15.71 -6.52
C GLU A 100 -7.09 -14.77 -5.49
N PRO A 101 -7.81 -14.32 -4.43
CA PRO A 101 -7.27 -13.42 -3.42
C PRO A 101 -6.39 -14.15 -2.40
N ARG A 102 -5.29 -14.75 -2.85
CA ARG A 102 -4.41 -15.60 -2.02
C ARG A 102 -3.42 -14.83 -1.16
N GLY A 103 -3.41 -13.51 -1.23
CA GLY A 103 -2.54 -12.66 -0.42
C GLY A 103 -1.68 -11.71 -1.24
N THR A 104 -0.88 -10.91 -0.55
CA THR A 104 -0.12 -9.80 -1.15
C THR A 104 1.09 -10.27 -1.96
N ALA A 105 1.75 -11.37 -1.59
CA ALA A 105 2.84 -11.94 -2.39
C ALA A 105 2.32 -12.49 -3.73
N ASP A 106 1.16 -13.17 -3.73
CA ASP A 106 0.51 -13.65 -4.95
C ASP A 106 0.07 -12.48 -5.86
N ALA A 107 -0.42 -11.39 -5.28
CA ALA A 107 -0.73 -10.18 -6.03
C ALA A 107 0.50 -9.57 -6.72
N VAL A 108 1.65 -9.56 -6.04
CA VAL A 108 2.91 -9.11 -6.65
C VAL A 108 3.32 -10.03 -7.81
N VAL A 109 3.22 -11.36 -7.65
CA VAL A 109 3.49 -12.32 -8.74
C VAL A 109 2.58 -12.06 -9.95
N SER A 110 1.30 -11.77 -9.71
CA SER A 110 0.34 -11.48 -10.79
C SER A 110 0.74 -10.27 -11.64
N ALA A 111 1.52 -9.32 -11.07
CA ALA A 111 2.01 -8.16 -11.79
C ALA A 111 3.25 -8.46 -12.68
N ARG A 112 3.91 -9.61 -12.53
CA ARG A 112 5.18 -9.92 -13.25
C ARG A 112 5.12 -9.69 -14.75
N PRO A 113 4.06 -10.06 -15.50
CA PRO A 113 4.01 -9.82 -16.95
C PRO A 113 3.87 -8.35 -17.34
N ALA A 114 3.52 -7.49 -16.39
CA ALA A 114 3.22 -6.07 -16.61
C ALA A 114 4.32 -5.13 -16.09
N VAL A 115 5.40 -5.65 -15.52
CA VAL A 115 6.55 -4.86 -15.05
C VAL A 115 7.81 -5.27 -15.78
N ASP A 116 8.70 -4.30 -16.03
CA ASP A 116 9.99 -4.54 -16.65
C ASP A 116 10.98 -5.20 -15.67
N ASP A 117 12.15 -5.64 -16.18
CA ASP A 117 13.24 -6.17 -15.38
C ASP A 117 14.05 -5.05 -14.66
N ALA A 118 13.35 -4.04 -14.15
CA ALA A 118 13.87 -2.93 -13.38
C ALA A 118 13.16 -2.85 -12.01
N PRO A 119 13.72 -2.14 -11.03
CA PRO A 119 13.02 -1.94 -9.76
C PRO A 119 11.67 -1.23 -9.94
N PHE A 120 10.70 -1.59 -9.09
CA PHE A 120 9.35 -1.04 -9.12
C PHE A 120 8.82 -0.82 -7.70
N LEU A 121 7.96 0.19 -7.53
CA LEU A 121 7.27 0.43 -6.28
C LEU A 121 6.09 -0.53 -6.12
N VAL A 122 5.79 -0.92 -4.88
CA VAL A 122 4.58 -1.68 -4.52
C VAL A 122 3.88 -1.00 -3.36
N LEU A 123 2.57 -0.82 -3.48
CA LEU A 123 1.74 -0.21 -2.44
C LEU A 123 0.31 -0.76 -2.45
N ASN A 124 -0.39 -0.57 -1.34
CA ASN A 124 -1.80 -0.91 -1.24
C ASN A 124 -2.67 0.20 -1.84
N SER A 125 -3.84 -0.16 -2.37
CA SER A 125 -4.81 0.77 -2.97
C SER A 125 -5.60 1.60 -1.97
N ASP A 126 -5.44 1.36 -0.68
CA ASP A 126 -6.17 2.01 0.42
C ASP A 126 -5.28 2.91 1.30
N ASN A 127 -4.04 3.15 0.87
CA ASN A 127 -3.12 4.06 1.53
C ASN A 127 -2.75 5.24 0.62
N TYR A 128 -2.73 6.45 1.19
CA TYR A 128 -2.21 7.64 0.54
C TYR A 128 -1.00 8.17 1.32
N TYR A 129 0.14 8.20 0.66
CA TYR A 129 1.41 8.59 1.26
C TYR A 129 1.82 10.00 0.81
N PRO A 130 2.63 10.72 1.58
CA PRO A 130 3.27 11.96 1.11
C PRO A 130 4.04 11.72 -0.19
N VAL A 131 3.99 12.66 -1.13
CA VAL A 131 4.72 12.58 -2.41
C VAL A 131 6.23 12.34 -2.20
N ALA A 132 6.80 12.90 -1.12
CA ALA A 132 8.20 12.68 -0.74
C ALA A 132 8.49 11.19 -0.50
N ALA A 133 7.56 10.43 0.09
CA ALA A 133 7.75 9.00 0.35
C ALA A 133 7.96 8.20 -0.94
N TYR A 134 7.15 8.46 -1.96
CA TYR A 134 7.32 7.82 -3.27
C TYR A 134 8.62 8.25 -3.96
N ARG A 135 8.94 9.57 -3.88
CA ARG A 135 10.13 10.13 -4.53
C ARG A 135 11.41 9.54 -3.93
N ASP A 136 11.54 9.59 -2.60
CA ASP A 136 12.75 9.15 -1.91
C ASP A 136 12.94 7.64 -2.06
N LEU A 137 11.84 6.87 -2.05
CA LEU A 137 11.88 5.44 -2.28
C LEU A 137 12.29 5.11 -3.73
N ALA A 138 11.77 5.84 -4.72
CA ALA A 138 12.12 5.67 -6.12
C ALA A 138 13.61 5.97 -6.42
N GLU A 139 14.21 6.90 -5.67
CA GLU A 139 15.65 7.23 -5.79
C GLU A 139 16.58 6.11 -5.30
N LEU A 140 16.10 5.15 -4.50
CA LEU A 140 16.92 4.02 -4.06
C LEU A 140 17.43 3.18 -5.25
N GLY A 141 16.61 3.04 -6.29
CA GLY A 141 16.96 2.27 -7.50
C GLY A 141 17.25 0.79 -7.22
N GLY A 142 16.63 0.21 -6.21
CA GLY A 142 16.76 -1.18 -5.77
C GLY A 142 15.75 -1.50 -4.68
N SER A 143 15.93 -2.64 -3.99
CA SER A 143 15.01 -3.07 -2.95
C SER A 143 15.08 -2.20 -1.69
N GLY A 144 13.92 -1.89 -1.13
CA GLY A 144 13.79 -1.09 0.08
C GLY A 144 12.34 -0.80 0.45
N LEU A 145 12.16 0.03 1.48
CA LEU A 145 10.84 0.45 1.94
C LEU A 145 10.90 1.83 2.61
N VAL A 146 9.72 2.44 2.77
CA VAL A 146 9.57 3.59 3.67
C VAL A 146 9.18 3.10 5.06
N ALA A 147 9.96 3.51 6.05
CA ALA A 147 9.68 3.29 7.46
C ALA A 147 9.13 4.58 8.07
N PHE A 148 7.92 4.51 8.61
CA PHE A 148 7.28 5.66 9.26
C PHE A 148 7.51 5.59 10.76
N GLU A 149 7.92 6.73 11.37
CA GLU A 149 8.05 6.80 12.83
C GLU A 149 6.67 6.71 13.49
N ALA A 150 6.54 5.79 14.46
CA ALA A 150 5.25 5.42 15.04
C ALA A 150 4.50 6.59 15.70
N GLU A 151 5.19 7.47 16.46
CA GLU A 151 4.55 8.59 17.16
C GLU A 151 4.01 9.63 16.19
N THR A 152 4.80 9.97 15.16
CA THR A 152 4.37 10.91 14.12
C THR A 152 3.24 10.32 13.29
N LEU A 153 3.35 9.03 12.93
CA LEU A 153 2.30 8.32 12.20
C LEU A 153 0.96 8.37 12.96
N VAL A 154 0.95 8.04 14.26
CA VAL A 154 -0.23 8.11 15.12
C VAL A 154 -0.82 9.52 15.15
N ARG A 155 0.01 10.50 15.43
CA ARG A 155 -0.43 11.91 15.58
C ARG A 155 -1.01 12.47 14.29
N GLU A 156 -0.32 12.29 13.16
CA GLU A 156 -0.69 12.92 11.89
C GLU A 156 -1.76 12.15 11.12
N SER A 157 -1.83 10.83 11.31
CA SER A 157 -2.88 9.99 10.70
C SER A 157 -4.11 9.83 11.59
N ARG A 158 -4.12 10.42 12.79
CA ARG A 158 -5.18 10.29 13.81
C ARG A 158 -5.51 8.82 14.12
N LEU A 159 -4.48 7.99 14.21
CA LEU A 159 -4.63 6.59 14.57
C LEU A 159 -4.70 6.43 16.10
N GLU A 160 -5.48 5.44 16.56
CA GLU A 160 -5.36 5.00 17.94
C GLU A 160 -3.96 4.41 18.18
N PRO A 161 -3.25 4.75 19.29
CA PRO A 161 -1.88 4.30 19.53
C PRO A 161 -1.68 2.78 19.42
N GLU A 162 -2.68 2.01 19.88
CA GLU A 162 -2.67 0.54 19.83
C GLU A 162 -2.75 0.01 18.38
N ARG A 163 -3.21 0.83 17.46
CA ARG A 163 -3.31 0.46 16.03
C ARG A 163 -1.93 0.23 15.40
N VAL A 164 -0.87 0.81 15.97
CA VAL A 164 0.53 0.60 15.53
C VAL A 164 0.90 -0.88 15.51
N LEU A 165 0.45 -1.66 16.51
CA LEU A 165 0.70 -3.10 16.59
C LEU A 165 -0.11 -3.95 15.59
N ARG A 166 -1.00 -3.33 14.82
CA ARG A 166 -1.72 -3.98 13.71
C ARG A 166 -0.98 -3.89 12.39
N TYR A 167 0.12 -3.13 12.34
CA TYR A 167 1.03 -3.02 11.21
C TYR A 167 2.30 -3.81 11.48
N ALA A 168 3.19 -3.90 10.50
CA ALA A 168 4.49 -4.50 10.68
C ALA A 168 5.46 -3.51 11.34
N LEU A 169 6.17 -3.94 12.40
CA LEU A 169 7.30 -3.24 12.97
C LEU A 169 8.61 -3.66 12.30
N LEU A 170 9.54 -2.72 12.21
CA LEU A 170 10.79 -2.86 11.48
C LEU A 170 11.98 -2.84 12.43
N ASP A 171 12.89 -3.79 12.27
CA ASP A 171 14.23 -3.74 12.82
C ASP A 171 15.19 -3.19 11.77
N ILE A 172 15.82 -2.04 12.07
CA ILE A 172 16.64 -1.30 11.11
C ILE A 172 18.04 -1.15 11.72
N GLY A 173 19.03 -1.62 10.98
CA GLY A 173 20.43 -1.46 11.38
C GLY A 173 20.91 0.00 11.32
N ASP A 174 22.02 0.29 11.97
CA ASP A 174 22.66 1.61 11.96
C ASP A 174 23.13 2.03 10.57
N ASP A 175 23.37 1.06 9.68
CA ASP A 175 23.70 1.24 8.27
C ASP A 175 22.47 1.59 7.38
N GLY A 176 21.27 1.70 7.97
CA GLY A 176 20.04 1.98 7.25
C GLY A 176 19.48 0.80 6.45
N VAL A 177 19.95 -0.43 6.74
CA VAL A 177 19.45 -1.66 6.10
C VAL A 177 18.46 -2.37 7.01
N LEU A 178 17.39 -2.86 6.44
CA LEU A 178 16.37 -3.66 7.13
C LEU A 178 16.97 -4.97 7.65
N ARG A 179 16.73 -5.30 8.90
CA ARG A 179 17.17 -6.54 9.57
C ARG A 179 16.03 -7.53 9.73
N ALA A 180 14.84 -7.02 10.07
CA ALA A 180 13.64 -7.85 10.22
C ALA A 180 12.35 -7.04 10.00
N VAL A 181 11.30 -7.75 9.60
CA VAL A 181 9.91 -7.29 9.54
C VAL A 181 9.10 -8.19 10.46
N ARG A 182 8.37 -7.60 11.40
CA ARG A 182 7.47 -8.29 12.33
C ARG A 182 6.04 -7.89 12.05
N GLU A 183 5.32 -8.72 11.32
CA GLU A 183 3.90 -8.48 11.01
C GLU A 183 3.05 -8.69 12.27
N LYS A 184 2.30 -7.65 12.65
CA LYS A 184 1.38 -7.66 13.80
C LYS A 184 2.02 -8.25 15.06
N PRO A 185 3.12 -7.64 15.55
CA PRO A 185 3.81 -8.14 16.73
C PRO A 185 2.91 -8.06 17.97
N ASP A 186 3.10 -8.99 18.89
CA ASP A 186 2.51 -8.90 20.21
C ASP A 186 3.10 -7.74 21.01
N ALA A 187 2.39 -7.28 22.04
CA ALA A 187 2.83 -6.13 22.84
C ALA A 187 4.15 -6.38 23.60
N ASP A 188 4.53 -7.62 23.83
CA ASP A 188 5.77 -8.06 24.48
C ASP A 188 6.92 -8.29 23.49
N ASP A 189 6.69 -8.14 22.16
CA ASP A 189 7.75 -8.22 21.16
C ASP A 189 8.83 -7.15 21.45
N PRO A 190 10.12 -7.51 21.39
CA PRO A 190 11.20 -6.54 21.62
C PRO A 190 11.15 -5.28 20.75
N LEU A 191 10.62 -5.36 19.52
CA LEU A 191 10.44 -4.19 18.66
C LEU A 191 9.30 -3.28 19.15
N ALA A 192 8.23 -3.88 19.72
CA ALA A 192 7.12 -3.14 20.29
C ALA A 192 7.50 -2.37 21.56
N GLN A 193 8.50 -2.85 22.30
CA GLN A 193 9.01 -2.26 23.53
C GLN A 193 10.07 -1.16 23.31
N ARG A 194 10.53 -0.94 22.08
CA ARG A 194 11.51 0.13 21.79
C ARG A 194 10.88 1.50 21.98
N ALA A 195 11.66 2.45 22.49
CA ALA A 195 11.26 3.87 22.61
C ALA A 195 10.97 4.48 21.22
N GLU A 196 11.85 4.26 20.25
CA GLU A 196 11.64 4.65 18.87
C GLU A 196 11.22 3.41 18.05
N ARG A 197 10.03 3.47 17.46
CA ARG A 197 9.47 2.38 16.66
C ARG A 197 9.23 2.84 15.23
N TRP A 198 9.61 1.98 14.30
CA TRP A 198 9.44 2.20 12.85
C TRP A 198 8.41 1.23 12.29
N VAL A 199 7.46 1.76 11.54
CA VAL A 199 6.29 1.05 11.04
C VAL A 199 6.37 0.94 9.53
N SER A 200 6.09 -0.25 8.99
CA SER A 200 5.80 -0.42 7.57
C SER A 200 4.33 -0.16 7.31
N MET A 201 4.05 0.77 6.41
CA MET A 201 2.70 1.00 5.87
C MET A 201 2.55 0.38 4.46
N ASN A 202 3.36 -0.66 4.15
CA ASN A 202 3.36 -1.37 2.86
C ASN A 202 3.67 -0.49 1.65
N LEU A 203 4.61 0.42 1.79
CA LEU A 203 5.22 1.13 0.66
C LEU A 203 6.63 0.60 0.44
N TRP A 204 6.79 -0.22 -0.60
CA TRP A 204 7.99 -0.97 -0.94
C TRP A 204 8.58 -0.55 -2.27
N SER A 205 9.89 -0.71 -2.44
CA SER A 205 10.59 -0.83 -3.71
C SER A 205 11.16 -2.22 -3.81
N PHE A 206 10.95 -2.91 -4.91
CA PHE A 206 11.48 -4.25 -5.15
C PHE A 206 12.32 -4.30 -6.42
N SER A 207 13.43 -5.00 -6.35
CA SER A 207 14.09 -5.53 -7.54
C SER A 207 13.34 -6.77 -8.05
N PRO A 208 13.56 -7.24 -9.28
CA PRO A 208 12.93 -8.45 -9.81
C PRO A 208 13.17 -9.72 -8.99
N VAL A 209 14.17 -9.75 -8.10
CA VAL A 209 14.43 -10.84 -7.17
C VAL A 209 13.22 -11.18 -6.30
N ILE A 210 12.35 -10.20 -6.04
CA ILE A 210 11.14 -10.40 -5.23
C ILE A 210 10.21 -11.47 -5.82
N PHE A 211 10.16 -11.65 -7.12
CA PHE A 211 9.29 -12.66 -7.75
C PHE A 211 9.72 -14.07 -7.39
N GLU A 212 11.04 -14.34 -7.34
CA GLU A 212 11.57 -15.61 -6.87
C GLU A 212 11.25 -15.83 -5.38
N ALA A 213 11.41 -14.81 -4.56
CA ALA A 213 11.05 -14.88 -3.14
C ALA A 213 9.56 -15.15 -2.95
N CYS A 214 8.67 -14.46 -3.67
CA CYS A 214 7.23 -14.67 -3.63
C CYS A 214 6.83 -16.11 -4.01
N ALA A 215 7.50 -16.71 -4.99
CA ALA A 215 7.24 -18.10 -5.39
C ALA A 215 7.57 -19.13 -4.29
N ARG A 216 8.39 -18.76 -3.30
CA ARG A 216 8.79 -19.61 -2.17
C ARG A 216 7.95 -19.40 -0.90
N VAL A 217 7.06 -18.38 -0.88
CA VAL A 217 6.20 -18.09 0.27
C VAL A 217 5.22 -19.24 0.51
N ARG A 218 5.04 -19.59 1.79
CA ARG A 218 4.02 -20.55 2.23
C ARG A 218 2.86 -19.82 2.88
N PRO A 219 1.64 -20.36 2.81
CA PRO A 219 0.50 -19.75 3.49
C PRO A 219 0.76 -19.52 4.97
N SER A 220 0.46 -18.32 5.44
CA SER A 220 0.51 -17.95 6.86
C SER A 220 -0.60 -18.66 7.65
N THR A 221 -0.65 -18.48 8.96
CA THR A 221 -1.73 -18.99 9.82
C THR A 221 -3.13 -18.51 9.42
N ARG A 222 -3.18 -17.42 8.61
CA ARG A 222 -4.42 -16.87 8.02
C ARG A 222 -4.74 -17.48 6.65
N GLY A 223 -3.89 -18.37 6.12
CA GLY A 223 -4.01 -18.94 4.80
C GLY A 223 -3.57 -18.01 3.66
N GLU A 224 -2.93 -16.88 3.96
CA GLU A 224 -2.52 -15.87 2.99
C GLU A 224 -1.02 -15.95 2.69
N LEU A 225 -0.63 -15.65 1.45
CA LEU A 225 0.76 -15.49 1.02
C LEU A 225 1.18 -14.03 1.26
N GLU A 226 1.91 -13.81 2.36
CA GLU A 226 2.24 -12.47 2.84
C GLU A 226 3.50 -11.92 2.13
N ILE A 227 3.48 -10.65 1.74
CA ILE A 227 4.65 -10.01 1.14
C ILE A 227 5.82 -9.88 2.12
N GLN A 228 5.55 -9.74 3.41
CA GLN A 228 6.56 -9.67 4.46
C GLN A 228 7.37 -10.97 4.55
N ASP A 229 6.74 -12.12 4.29
CA ASP A 229 7.44 -13.41 4.23
C ASP A 229 8.34 -13.47 2.99
N ALA A 230 7.86 -12.96 1.84
CA ALA A 230 8.70 -12.84 0.64
C ALA A 230 9.91 -11.92 0.87
N VAL A 231 9.74 -10.78 1.55
CA VAL A 231 10.83 -9.89 1.93
C VAL A 231 11.84 -10.63 2.82
N THR A 232 11.37 -11.39 3.81
CA THR A 232 12.24 -12.20 4.70
C THR A 232 13.02 -13.25 3.91
N ILE A 233 12.38 -13.94 2.96
CA ILE A 233 13.04 -14.91 2.07
C ILE A 233 14.07 -14.21 1.18
N ALA A 234 13.72 -13.07 0.58
CA ALA A 234 14.64 -12.31 -0.27
C ALA A 234 15.90 -11.89 0.49
N MET A 235 15.75 -11.38 1.72
CA MET A 235 16.88 -10.99 2.56
C MET A 235 17.75 -12.18 2.97
N ARG A 236 17.13 -13.23 3.51
CA ARG A 236 17.84 -14.33 4.15
C ARG A 236 18.41 -15.35 3.16
N ASP A 237 17.60 -15.73 2.16
CA ASP A 237 17.89 -16.87 1.28
C ASP A 237 18.44 -16.44 -0.08
N LEU A 238 18.16 -15.21 -0.51
CA LEU A 238 18.62 -14.66 -1.80
C LEU A 238 19.65 -13.54 -1.63
N GLY A 239 19.95 -13.12 -0.40
CA GLY A 239 20.96 -12.10 -0.10
C GLY A 239 20.59 -10.69 -0.57
N GLU A 240 19.31 -10.42 -0.82
CA GLU A 240 18.84 -9.12 -1.30
C GLU A 240 18.80 -8.09 -0.16
N PRO A 241 19.58 -7.00 -0.22
CA PRO A 241 19.55 -5.97 0.80
C PRO A 241 18.35 -5.04 0.61
N PHE A 242 17.63 -4.74 1.69
CA PHE A 242 16.53 -3.77 1.69
C PHE A 242 16.98 -2.48 2.39
N ARG A 243 17.11 -1.39 1.65
CA ARG A 243 17.43 -0.07 2.20
C ARG A 243 16.17 0.59 2.75
N VAL A 244 16.33 1.35 3.83
CA VAL A 244 15.22 1.97 4.54
C VAL A 244 15.24 3.49 4.37
N VAL A 245 14.16 4.04 3.84
CA VAL A 245 13.87 5.48 3.87
C VAL A 245 13.09 5.77 5.16
N ARG A 246 13.74 6.42 6.14
CA ARG A 246 13.07 6.82 7.39
C ARG A 246 12.28 8.10 7.18
N MET A 247 11.00 8.10 7.59
CA MET A 247 10.11 9.24 7.39
C MET A 247 9.31 9.54 8.66
N ARG A 248 9.25 10.82 9.01
CA ARG A 248 8.37 11.36 10.05
C ARG A 248 7.20 12.08 9.40
N ALA A 249 6.17 11.34 9.09
CA ALA A 249 4.96 11.84 8.43
C ALA A 249 3.76 10.92 8.70
N GLY A 250 2.55 11.44 8.47
CA GLY A 250 1.32 10.67 8.46
C GLY A 250 1.12 9.93 7.14
N VAL A 251 0.27 8.90 7.20
CA VAL A 251 -0.26 8.17 6.06
C VAL A 251 -1.78 8.09 6.20
N LEU A 252 -2.52 8.45 5.17
CA LEU A 252 -3.97 8.29 5.21
C LEU A 252 -4.30 6.83 4.86
N ASP A 253 -4.93 6.13 5.80
CA ASP A 253 -5.29 4.72 5.69
C ASP A 253 -6.82 4.59 5.65
N LEU A 254 -7.35 4.12 4.51
CA LEU A 254 -8.77 3.91 4.28
C LEU A 254 -9.16 2.46 4.62
N SER A 255 -8.96 2.04 5.86
CA SER A 255 -9.19 0.66 6.28
C SER A 255 -10.63 0.37 6.68
N SER A 256 -11.34 1.35 7.23
CA SER A 256 -12.67 1.22 7.84
C SER A 256 -13.61 2.33 7.42
N ARG A 257 -14.92 2.20 7.71
CA ARG A 257 -15.91 3.27 7.46
C ARG A 257 -15.64 4.52 8.28
N ALA A 258 -15.11 4.34 9.49
CA ALA A 258 -14.76 5.45 10.38
C ALA A 258 -13.63 6.33 9.81
N ASP A 259 -12.74 5.77 8.99
CA ASP A 259 -11.63 6.51 8.39
C ASP A 259 -12.09 7.45 7.25
N ILE A 260 -13.26 7.16 6.60
CA ILE A 260 -13.71 7.83 5.37
C ILE A 260 -13.85 9.34 5.56
N ALA A 261 -14.51 9.80 6.61
CA ALA A 261 -14.75 11.22 6.85
C ALA A 261 -13.44 12.00 7.07
N PHE A 262 -12.52 11.42 7.83
CA PHE A 262 -11.21 12.01 8.06
C PHE A 262 -10.38 12.06 6.76
N VAL A 263 -10.28 10.96 6.04
CA VAL A 263 -9.55 10.90 4.76
C VAL A 263 -10.15 11.89 3.76
N ALA A 264 -11.47 11.95 3.64
CA ALA A 264 -12.14 12.93 2.76
C ALA A 264 -11.77 14.37 3.11
N SER A 265 -11.77 14.73 4.39
CA SER A 265 -11.39 16.07 4.84
C SER A 265 -9.94 16.45 4.51
N GLN A 266 -9.02 15.49 4.53
CA GLN A 266 -7.62 15.72 4.17
C GLN A 266 -7.42 15.84 2.65
N MET A 267 -8.31 15.25 1.86
CA MET A 267 -8.25 15.28 0.39
C MET A 267 -8.97 16.51 -0.22
N GLU A 268 -9.79 17.22 0.55
CA GLU A 268 -10.65 18.31 0.06
C GLU A 268 -9.86 19.42 -0.67
N ALA A 269 -8.65 19.74 -0.20
CA ALA A 269 -7.78 20.74 -0.80
C ALA A 269 -6.92 20.23 -1.96
N ILE A 270 -6.98 18.93 -2.26
CA ILE A 270 -6.16 18.30 -3.31
C ILE A 270 -7.01 18.12 -4.56
N GLU A 271 -6.59 18.72 -5.66
CA GLU A 271 -7.15 18.44 -6.98
C GLU A 271 -6.33 17.33 -7.67
N PRO A 272 -6.85 16.09 -7.76
CA PRO A 272 -6.08 15.00 -8.36
C PRO A 272 -5.98 15.17 -9.87
N ARG A 273 -4.77 15.01 -10.40
CA ARG A 273 -4.42 15.07 -11.83
C ARG A 273 -3.54 13.86 -12.17
N PRO A 274 -4.12 12.70 -12.25
CA PRO A 274 -3.37 11.48 -12.54
C PRO A 274 -2.84 11.38 -13.97
#